data_444abf6b2e1e34abcb9fc3f8b9845610
#
_entry.id   444abf6b2e1e34abcb9fc3f8b9845610
#
_cell.length_a   1.000
_cell.length_b   1.000
_cell.length_c   1.000
_cell.angle_alpha   90.00
_cell.angle_beta   90.00
_cell.angle_gamma   90.00
#
_symmetry.space_group_name_H-M   'P 1'
#
loop_
_entity.id
_entity.type
_entity.pdbx_description
1 polymer ?
#
loop_
_entity_poly.entity_id
_entity_poly.type
_entity_poly.pdbx_seq_one_letter_code
_entity_poly.pdbx_strand_id
1 'polypeptide(L)'
;MYYKIENGCVNLGGRDILANINFTIKDNDHIGIVGHNGSGKSTLLKAISGIYDIVDGYDRVKIECSKDFRIGYVKQNDIYDRDMLMGDFIREAFPDIIRIEEETRELEVLISKRYNEKEFNRYTDLLNEREYRGGSTYKKEIEVALNGFGFSSSDKDRVMGEFSGGQVTKLSLIRLLLSKPDLLLLDEPTNHLDIGAMEWLEEYLRGYGGAFVLVSHDRMLLDRVCNR
;
A
#
# COMPACT_ATOMS: atom_id res chain seq x y z
N MET A 1 9.99 -5.45 14.07
CA MET A 1 10.12 -4.85 12.72
C MET A 1 10.71 -3.46 12.83
N TYR A 2 11.63 -3.02 11.99
CA TYR A 2 12.04 -1.64 12.02
C TYR A 2 12.67 -1.19 10.70
N TYR A 3 12.59 0.12 10.46
CA TYR A 3 13.25 0.79 9.36
C TYR A 3 14.01 2.00 9.91
N LYS A 4 15.29 2.11 9.59
CA LYS A 4 16.16 3.15 10.13
C LYS A 4 17.03 3.75 9.04
N ILE A 5 17.13 5.08 9.04
CA ILE A 5 18.08 5.88 8.26
C ILE A 5 18.96 6.63 9.22
N GLU A 6 20.26 6.60 9.02
CA GLU A 6 21.24 7.45 9.71
C GLU A 6 22.09 8.18 8.68
N ASN A 7 22.28 9.49 8.88
CA ASN A 7 23.11 10.38 8.08
C ASN A 7 22.74 10.43 6.59
N GLY A 8 21.47 10.20 6.25
CA GLY A 8 21.00 10.22 4.87
C GLY A 8 20.92 11.61 4.27
N CYS A 9 21.15 11.72 2.96
CA CYS A 9 20.94 12.92 2.16
C CYS A 9 20.12 12.57 0.91
N VAL A 10 19.26 13.49 0.46
CA VAL A 10 18.55 13.38 -0.82
C VAL A 10 18.97 14.56 -1.69
N ASN A 11 19.65 14.25 -2.79
CA ASN A 11 20.10 15.23 -3.78
C ASN A 11 19.25 15.12 -5.04
N LEU A 12 18.68 16.23 -5.50
CA LEU A 12 17.92 16.32 -6.75
C LEU A 12 18.45 17.46 -7.59
N GLY A 13 18.92 17.14 -8.79
CA GLY A 13 19.43 18.13 -9.74
C GLY A 13 20.66 18.91 -9.22
N GLY A 14 21.52 18.26 -8.44
CA GLY A 14 22.72 18.85 -7.88
C GLY A 14 22.49 19.73 -6.63
N ARG A 15 21.29 19.68 -6.03
CA ARG A 15 20.96 20.39 -4.79
C ARG A 15 20.52 19.40 -3.72
N ASP A 16 21.02 19.59 -2.51
CA ASP A 16 20.55 18.83 -1.35
C ASP A 16 19.17 19.34 -0.96
N ILE A 17 18.16 18.49 -1.17
CA ILE A 17 16.77 18.78 -0.75
C ILE A 17 16.58 18.41 0.72
N LEU A 18 17.17 17.30 1.12
CA LEU A 18 17.20 16.83 2.51
C LEU A 18 18.62 16.47 2.87
N ALA A 19 19.07 16.92 4.03
CA ALA A 19 20.41 16.64 4.56
C ALA A 19 20.30 16.10 5.99
N ASN A 20 21.24 15.23 6.35
CA ASN A 20 21.35 14.68 7.71
C ASN A 20 20.05 14.01 8.20
N ILE A 21 19.43 13.19 7.34
CA ILE A 21 18.22 12.45 7.69
C ILE A 21 18.59 11.41 8.74
N ASN A 22 18.01 11.55 9.93
CA ASN A 22 18.09 10.58 11.01
C ASN A 22 16.63 10.22 11.38
N PHE A 23 16.16 9.06 10.96
CA PHE A 23 14.77 8.69 11.09
C PHE A 23 14.64 7.19 11.39
N THR A 24 13.85 6.86 12.40
CA THR A 24 13.60 5.47 12.80
C THR A 24 12.13 5.24 12.95
N ILE A 25 11.64 4.16 12.33
CA ILE A 25 10.26 3.68 12.39
C ILE A 25 10.29 2.30 13.03
N LYS A 26 9.46 2.10 14.05
CA LYS A 26 9.29 0.83 14.76
C LYS A 26 7.92 0.23 14.46
N ASP A 27 7.69 -0.99 14.93
CA ASP A 27 6.36 -1.61 14.90
C ASP A 27 5.32 -0.69 15.54
N ASN A 28 4.19 -0.57 14.88
CA ASN A 28 3.06 0.24 15.34
C ASN A 28 3.36 1.74 15.53
N ASP A 29 4.45 2.25 14.95
CA ASP A 29 4.67 3.70 14.89
C ASP A 29 3.68 4.31 13.90
N HIS A 30 2.81 5.18 14.37
CA HIS A 30 1.89 5.99 13.59
C HIS A 30 2.39 7.43 13.60
N ILE A 31 3.20 7.78 12.60
CA ILE A 31 3.98 9.02 12.59
C ILE A 31 3.31 10.08 11.73
N GLY A 32 3.01 11.24 12.32
CA GLY A 32 2.53 12.42 11.62
C GLY A 32 3.68 13.37 11.26
N ILE A 33 3.82 13.73 9.98
CA ILE A 33 4.79 14.72 9.53
C ILE A 33 4.08 16.02 9.17
N VAL A 34 4.46 17.10 9.87
CA VAL A 34 3.95 18.44 9.63
C VAL A 34 5.07 19.38 9.20
N GLY A 35 4.75 20.38 8.42
CA GLY A 35 5.71 21.39 7.98
C GLY A 35 5.17 22.24 6.82
N HIS A 36 5.86 23.32 6.50
CA HIS A 36 5.50 24.21 5.40
C HIS A 36 5.59 23.51 4.04
N ASN A 37 4.86 24.02 3.04
CA ASN A 37 5.02 23.55 1.66
C ASN A 37 6.45 23.77 1.18
N GLY A 38 7.02 22.79 0.48
CA GLY A 38 8.41 22.83 0.03
C GLY A 38 9.46 22.45 1.08
N SER A 39 9.07 22.05 2.32
CA SER A 39 10.03 21.65 3.36
C SER A 39 10.61 20.23 3.17
N GLY A 40 10.26 19.53 2.07
CA GLY A 40 10.82 18.22 1.76
C GLY A 40 10.00 17.02 2.29
N LYS A 41 8.79 17.21 2.82
CA LYS A 41 7.94 16.11 3.35
C LYS A 41 7.72 15.00 2.33
N SER A 42 7.19 15.34 1.16
CA SER A 42 6.99 14.38 0.06
C SER A 42 8.30 13.77 -0.45
N THR A 43 9.39 14.55 -0.42
CA THR A 43 10.73 14.07 -0.78
C THR A 43 11.19 13.00 0.20
N LEU A 44 10.94 13.18 1.50
CA LEU A 44 11.27 12.19 2.52
C LEU A 44 10.49 10.89 2.30
N LEU A 45 9.16 10.97 2.06
CA LEU A 45 8.35 9.77 1.79
C LEU A 45 8.83 9.05 0.53
N LYS A 46 9.13 9.80 -0.55
CA LYS A 46 9.67 9.21 -1.79
C LYS A 46 11.05 8.58 -1.59
N ALA A 47 11.88 9.13 -0.73
CA ALA A 47 13.16 8.55 -0.38
C ALA A 47 13.01 7.25 0.43
N ILE A 48 12.13 7.25 1.45
CA ILE A 48 11.83 6.03 2.22
C ILE A 48 11.22 4.94 1.32
N SER A 49 10.38 5.31 0.34
CA SER A 49 9.78 4.35 -0.61
C SER A 49 10.75 3.85 -1.70
N GLY A 50 11.98 4.37 -1.75
CA GLY A 50 12.97 4.00 -2.77
C GLY A 50 12.76 4.64 -4.14
N ILE A 51 11.87 5.65 -4.27
CA ILE A 51 11.71 6.41 -5.52
C ILE A 51 12.88 7.38 -5.71
N TYR A 52 13.40 7.94 -4.63
CA TYR A 52 14.62 8.74 -4.63
C TYR A 52 15.71 8.02 -3.85
N ASP A 53 16.92 8.05 -4.37
CA ASP A 53 18.07 7.48 -3.68
C ASP A 53 18.42 8.31 -2.44
N ILE A 54 18.73 7.60 -1.36
CA ILE A 54 19.32 8.18 -0.16
C ILE A 54 20.82 7.94 -0.27
N VAL A 55 21.57 9.02 -0.32
CA VAL A 55 23.02 9.01 -0.54
C VAL A 55 23.77 9.47 0.70
N ASP A 56 25.10 9.30 0.70
CA ASP A 56 25.97 9.82 1.75
C ASP A 56 25.81 11.34 1.88
N GLY A 57 25.71 11.82 3.12
CA GLY A 57 25.75 13.22 3.45
C GLY A 57 27.18 13.63 3.87
N TYR A 58 27.32 14.23 5.06
CA TYR A 58 28.63 14.52 5.67
C TYR A 58 29.32 13.23 6.15
N ASP A 59 28.52 12.24 6.56
CA ASP A 59 28.95 10.92 6.97
C ASP A 59 28.29 9.86 6.09
N ARG A 60 28.80 8.61 6.17
CA ARG A 60 28.22 7.49 5.43
C ARG A 60 26.79 7.20 5.88
N VAL A 61 25.90 7.10 4.91
CA VAL A 61 24.52 6.70 5.15
C VAL A 61 24.46 5.23 5.61
N LYS A 62 23.61 4.97 6.58
CA LYS A 62 23.21 3.61 6.98
C LYS A 62 21.72 3.49 6.86
N ILE A 63 21.28 2.49 6.10
CA ILE A 63 19.87 2.12 6.01
C ILE A 63 19.74 0.69 6.50
N GLU A 64 18.97 0.51 7.54
CA GLU A 64 18.69 -0.80 8.11
C GLU A 64 17.19 -1.06 8.07
N CYS A 65 16.80 -2.21 7.56
CA CYS A 65 15.40 -2.64 7.57
C CYS A 65 15.30 -4.14 7.86
N SER A 66 14.15 -4.56 8.37
CA SER A 66 13.84 -5.97 8.55
C SER A 66 13.83 -6.71 7.22
N LYS A 67 14.15 -8.01 7.23
CA LYS A 67 14.07 -8.86 6.03
C LYS A 67 12.61 -8.91 5.53
N ASP A 68 12.45 -8.91 4.21
CA ASP A 68 11.15 -8.99 3.52
C ASP A 68 10.18 -7.83 3.89
N PHE A 69 10.74 -6.67 4.28
CA PHE A 69 9.99 -5.48 4.68
C PHE A 69 9.30 -4.82 3.48
N ARG A 70 7.97 -4.79 3.48
CA ARG A 70 7.16 -4.23 2.39
C ARG A 70 6.79 -2.79 2.71
N ILE A 71 7.20 -1.87 1.84
CA ILE A 71 6.84 -0.46 1.92
C ILE A 71 5.78 -0.17 0.87
N GLY A 72 4.67 0.43 1.29
CA GLY A 72 3.60 0.86 0.40
C GLY A 72 3.55 2.38 0.29
N TYR A 73 3.50 2.89 -0.95
CA TYR A 73 3.38 4.31 -1.25
C TYR A 73 2.55 4.50 -2.53
N VAL A 74 1.58 5.42 -2.52
CA VAL A 74 0.83 5.77 -3.74
C VAL A 74 1.67 6.72 -4.59
N LYS A 75 2.02 6.28 -5.80
CA LYS A 75 2.68 7.14 -6.78
C LYS A 75 1.65 8.07 -7.43
N GLN A 76 2.00 9.36 -7.57
CA GLN A 76 1.13 10.34 -8.23
C GLN A 76 0.79 10.01 -9.69
N ASN A 77 1.61 9.18 -10.34
CA ASN A 77 1.43 8.71 -11.72
C ASN A 77 1.59 7.18 -11.72
N ASP A 78 0.68 6.48 -11.05
CA ASP A 78 0.64 5.02 -11.18
C ASP A 78 0.37 4.67 -12.65
N ILE A 79 1.29 3.89 -13.22
CA ILE A 79 1.12 3.33 -14.57
C ILE A 79 0.18 2.14 -14.41
N TYR A 80 -0.97 2.23 -15.03
CA TYR A 80 -1.96 1.16 -15.08
C TYR A 80 -2.47 0.99 -16.51
N ASP A 81 -2.87 -0.21 -16.84
CA ASP A 81 -3.54 -0.49 -18.10
C ASP A 81 -4.94 0.14 -18.08
N ARG A 82 -5.20 1.04 -19.03
CA ARG A 82 -6.50 1.72 -19.14
C ARG A 82 -7.64 0.79 -19.53
N ASP A 83 -7.33 -0.32 -20.17
CA ASP A 83 -8.30 -1.33 -20.61
C ASP A 83 -8.54 -2.40 -19.53
N MET A 84 -7.76 -2.41 -18.43
CA MET A 84 -7.96 -3.28 -17.28
C MET A 84 -9.26 -2.96 -16.56
N LEU A 85 -9.99 -3.99 -16.12
CA LEU A 85 -11.18 -3.79 -15.27
C LEU A 85 -10.79 -3.28 -13.87
N MET A 86 -11.60 -2.39 -13.32
CA MET A 86 -11.37 -1.85 -11.97
C MET A 86 -11.30 -2.96 -10.92
N GLY A 87 -12.12 -4.02 -11.05
CA GLY A 87 -12.08 -5.17 -10.17
C GLY A 87 -10.73 -5.88 -10.17
N ASP A 88 -10.10 -6.03 -11.34
CA ASP A 88 -8.79 -6.66 -11.48
C ASP A 88 -7.68 -5.76 -10.93
N PHE A 89 -7.76 -4.44 -11.19
CA PHE A 89 -6.85 -3.46 -10.63
C PHE A 89 -6.81 -3.50 -9.09
N ILE A 90 -7.97 -3.61 -8.44
CA ILE A 90 -8.04 -3.70 -6.98
C ILE A 90 -7.55 -5.07 -6.47
N ARG A 91 -7.80 -6.16 -7.22
CA ARG A 91 -7.34 -7.50 -6.86
C ARG A 91 -5.81 -7.62 -6.81
N GLU A 92 -5.08 -6.78 -7.56
CA GLU A 92 -3.61 -6.71 -7.47
C GLU A 92 -3.07 -6.45 -6.07
N ALA A 93 -3.90 -5.95 -5.14
CA ALA A 93 -3.55 -5.85 -3.72
C ALA A 93 -3.27 -7.21 -3.04
N PHE A 94 -3.71 -8.31 -3.66
CA PHE A 94 -3.66 -9.66 -3.10
C PHE A 94 -2.88 -10.65 -4.01
N PRO A 95 -1.61 -10.37 -4.34
CA PRO A 95 -0.88 -11.15 -5.34
C PRO A 95 -0.73 -12.62 -4.94
N ASP A 96 -0.53 -12.91 -3.66
CA ASP A 96 -0.43 -14.30 -3.17
C ASP A 96 -1.74 -15.08 -3.34
N ILE A 97 -2.88 -14.43 -3.07
CA ILE A 97 -4.19 -15.07 -3.23
C ILE A 97 -4.47 -15.32 -4.70
N ILE A 98 -4.15 -14.36 -5.59
CA ILE A 98 -4.32 -14.53 -7.04
C ILE A 98 -3.48 -15.71 -7.53
N ARG A 99 -2.20 -15.76 -7.18
CA ARG A 99 -1.31 -16.87 -7.53
C ARG A 99 -1.86 -18.22 -7.07
N ILE A 100 -2.36 -18.30 -5.84
CA ILE A 100 -2.94 -19.52 -5.28
C ILE A 100 -4.22 -19.90 -6.03
N GLU A 101 -5.09 -18.95 -6.33
CA GLU A 101 -6.33 -19.21 -7.09
C GLU A 101 -6.04 -19.71 -8.52
N GLU A 102 -5.01 -19.18 -9.17
CA GLU A 102 -4.57 -19.65 -10.50
C GLU A 102 -4.00 -21.05 -10.44
N GLU A 103 -3.03 -21.33 -9.55
CA GLU A 103 -2.43 -22.66 -9.40
C GLU A 103 -3.48 -23.71 -9.00
N THR A 104 -4.41 -23.34 -8.12
CA THR A 104 -5.51 -24.21 -7.70
C THR A 104 -6.40 -24.58 -8.90
N ARG A 105 -6.76 -23.61 -9.74
CA ARG A 105 -7.56 -23.83 -10.95
C ARG A 105 -6.88 -24.76 -11.96
N GLU A 106 -5.56 -24.57 -12.16
CA GLU A 106 -4.78 -25.45 -13.04
C GLU A 106 -4.77 -26.90 -12.52
N LEU A 107 -4.55 -27.07 -11.21
CA LEU A 107 -4.56 -28.40 -10.59
C LEU A 107 -5.94 -29.05 -10.64
N GLU A 108 -7.03 -28.32 -10.46
CA GLU A 108 -8.40 -28.85 -10.64
C GLU A 108 -8.60 -29.45 -12.02
N VAL A 109 -8.14 -28.75 -13.07
CA VAL A 109 -8.23 -29.26 -14.46
C VAL A 109 -7.37 -30.49 -14.65
N LEU A 110 -6.19 -30.58 -14.06
CA LEU A 110 -5.31 -31.76 -14.16
C LEU A 110 -5.89 -32.97 -13.43
N ILE A 111 -6.32 -32.79 -12.19
CA ILE A 111 -6.91 -33.84 -11.33
C ILE A 111 -8.21 -34.41 -11.96
N SER A 112 -9.02 -33.54 -12.57
CA SER A 112 -10.25 -33.96 -13.25
C SER A 112 -10.02 -34.90 -14.44
N LYS A 113 -8.85 -34.76 -15.11
CA LYS A 113 -8.46 -35.60 -16.25
C LYS A 113 -7.81 -36.92 -15.81
N ARG A 114 -7.00 -36.84 -14.76
CA ARG A 114 -6.25 -37.98 -14.25
C ARG A 114 -5.92 -37.73 -12.78
N TYR A 115 -6.33 -38.66 -11.90
CA TYR A 115 -5.95 -38.59 -10.49
C TYR A 115 -4.43 -38.80 -10.32
N ASN A 116 -3.80 -37.89 -9.58
CA ASN A 116 -2.43 -37.98 -9.16
C ASN A 116 -2.32 -37.54 -7.71
N GLU A 117 -1.79 -38.39 -6.85
CA GLU A 117 -1.70 -38.12 -5.41
C GLU A 117 -0.88 -36.87 -5.06
N LYS A 118 0.23 -36.62 -5.80
CA LYS A 118 1.05 -35.43 -5.57
C LYS A 118 0.32 -34.15 -5.93
N GLU A 119 -0.40 -34.15 -7.06
CA GLU A 119 -1.20 -33.01 -7.51
C GLU A 119 -2.34 -32.75 -6.54
N PHE A 120 -3.00 -33.80 -6.05
CA PHE A 120 -4.08 -33.69 -5.07
C PHE A 120 -3.58 -33.14 -3.71
N ASN A 121 -2.43 -33.62 -3.23
CA ASN A 121 -1.82 -33.10 -2.00
C ASN A 121 -1.46 -31.63 -2.16
N ARG A 122 -0.84 -31.24 -3.29
CA ARG A 122 -0.52 -29.84 -3.59
C ARG A 122 -1.77 -28.95 -3.64
N TYR A 123 -2.84 -29.43 -4.26
CA TYR A 123 -4.14 -28.73 -4.29
C TYR A 123 -4.68 -28.49 -2.87
N THR A 124 -4.61 -29.51 -2.00
CA THR A 124 -5.06 -29.41 -0.61
C THR A 124 -4.22 -28.41 0.18
N ASP A 125 -2.89 -28.42 -0.01
CA ASP A 125 -1.98 -27.47 0.63
C ASP A 125 -2.29 -26.02 0.21
N LEU A 126 -2.56 -25.80 -1.08
CA LEU A 126 -2.94 -24.49 -1.60
C LEU A 126 -4.27 -23.98 -1.04
N LEU A 127 -5.26 -24.85 -0.87
CA LEU A 127 -6.51 -24.45 -0.22
C LEU A 127 -6.29 -24.01 1.23
N ASN A 128 -5.45 -24.72 1.96
CA ASN A 128 -5.08 -24.35 3.34
C ASN A 128 -4.28 -23.04 3.36
N GLU A 129 -3.31 -22.86 2.45
CA GLU A 129 -2.54 -21.63 2.32
C GLU A 129 -3.46 -20.43 1.99
N ARG A 130 -4.41 -20.62 1.06
CA ARG A 130 -5.40 -19.62 0.69
C ARG A 130 -6.20 -19.15 1.90
N GLU A 131 -6.71 -20.11 2.70
CA GLU A 131 -7.51 -19.80 3.88
C GLU A 131 -6.69 -19.04 4.92
N TYR A 132 -5.46 -19.50 5.20
CA TYR A 132 -4.53 -18.83 6.10
C TYR A 132 -4.23 -17.37 5.68
N ARG A 133 -4.17 -17.09 4.36
CA ARG A 133 -3.92 -15.74 3.81
C ARG A 133 -5.18 -14.89 3.69
N GLY A 134 -6.32 -15.33 4.23
CA GLY A 134 -7.58 -14.57 4.18
C GLY A 134 -8.35 -14.72 2.87
N GLY A 135 -8.17 -15.82 2.15
CA GLY A 135 -8.86 -16.09 0.88
C GLY A 135 -10.38 -16.17 0.96
N SER A 136 -10.95 -16.40 2.16
CA SER A 136 -12.40 -16.32 2.39
C SER A 136 -12.89 -14.88 2.63
N THR A 137 -12.03 -13.95 3.05
CA THR A 137 -12.44 -12.62 3.50
C THR A 137 -12.06 -11.49 2.55
N TYR A 138 -11.02 -11.68 1.71
CA TYR A 138 -10.47 -10.58 0.88
C TYR A 138 -11.52 -9.92 -0.04
N LYS A 139 -12.48 -10.72 -0.58
CA LYS A 139 -13.55 -10.17 -1.44
C LYS A 139 -14.45 -9.21 -0.67
N LYS A 140 -14.76 -9.55 0.60
CA LYS A 140 -15.52 -8.68 1.49
C LYS A 140 -14.73 -7.43 1.88
N GLU A 141 -13.42 -7.58 2.13
CA GLU A 141 -12.53 -6.44 2.40
C GLU A 141 -12.51 -5.45 1.23
N ILE A 142 -12.44 -5.96 -0.01
CA ILE A 142 -12.54 -5.13 -1.23
C ILE A 142 -13.88 -4.38 -1.25
N GLU A 143 -15.01 -5.06 -1.00
CA GLU A 143 -16.33 -4.43 -1.04
C GLU A 143 -16.48 -3.34 0.03
N VAL A 144 -16.02 -3.60 1.24
CA VAL A 144 -16.05 -2.62 2.34
C VAL A 144 -15.21 -1.39 1.99
N ALA A 145 -14.01 -1.58 1.46
CA ALA A 145 -13.14 -0.48 1.06
C ALA A 145 -13.73 0.33 -0.10
N LEU A 146 -14.21 -0.33 -1.15
CA LEU A 146 -14.83 0.35 -2.30
C LEU A 146 -16.04 1.18 -1.87
N ASN A 147 -16.95 0.59 -1.08
CA ASN A 147 -18.13 1.29 -0.57
C ASN A 147 -17.74 2.50 0.30
N GLY A 148 -16.72 2.36 1.16
CA GLY A 148 -16.21 3.45 2.00
C GLY A 148 -15.69 4.64 1.19
N PHE A 149 -15.15 4.39 -0.01
CA PHE A 149 -14.69 5.44 -0.93
C PHE A 149 -15.73 5.88 -1.96
N GLY A 150 -16.99 5.40 -1.84
CA GLY A 150 -18.12 5.80 -2.68
C GLY A 150 -18.18 5.09 -4.03
N PHE A 151 -17.51 3.95 -4.19
CA PHE A 151 -17.64 3.08 -5.37
C PHE A 151 -18.71 2.01 -5.12
N SER A 152 -19.42 1.65 -6.17
CA SER A 152 -20.44 0.59 -6.15
C SER A 152 -19.87 -0.74 -6.65
N SER A 153 -20.56 -1.84 -6.36
CA SER A 153 -20.18 -3.16 -6.87
C SER A 153 -20.24 -3.24 -8.40
N SER A 154 -21.08 -2.44 -9.07
CA SER A 154 -21.16 -2.39 -10.53
C SER A 154 -19.97 -1.68 -11.18
N ASP A 155 -19.23 -0.86 -10.43
CA ASP A 155 -18.03 -0.20 -10.96
C ASP A 155 -16.90 -1.18 -11.24
N LYS A 156 -16.92 -2.39 -10.65
CA LYS A 156 -15.89 -3.42 -10.85
C LYS A 156 -15.75 -3.88 -12.30
N ASP A 157 -16.84 -3.81 -13.06
CA ASP A 157 -16.89 -4.24 -14.46
C ASP A 157 -16.53 -3.12 -15.44
N ARG A 158 -16.22 -1.93 -14.95
CA ARG A 158 -15.79 -0.79 -15.77
C ARG A 158 -14.28 -0.82 -15.96
N VAL A 159 -13.82 -0.35 -17.12
CA VAL A 159 -12.38 -0.22 -17.41
C VAL A 159 -11.78 0.99 -16.71
N MET A 160 -10.54 0.89 -16.29
CA MET A 160 -9.83 1.96 -15.57
C MET A 160 -9.79 3.28 -16.34
N GLY A 161 -9.82 3.22 -17.68
CA GLY A 161 -9.85 4.40 -18.55
C GLY A 161 -11.10 5.28 -18.46
N GLU A 162 -12.19 4.77 -17.88
CA GLU A 162 -13.45 5.52 -17.69
C GLU A 162 -13.49 6.36 -16.41
N PHE A 163 -12.53 6.14 -15.50
CA PHE A 163 -12.48 6.85 -14.23
C PHE A 163 -11.73 8.18 -14.36
N SER A 164 -12.21 9.20 -13.66
CA SER A 164 -11.51 10.47 -13.56
C SER A 164 -10.18 10.32 -12.79
N GLY A 165 -9.25 11.27 -12.99
CA GLY A 165 -7.96 11.22 -12.26
C GLY A 165 -8.12 11.16 -10.74
N GLY A 166 -9.09 11.89 -10.17
CA GLY A 166 -9.39 11.82 -8.74
C GLY A 166 -9.94 10.45 -8.30
N GLN A 167 -10.77 9.81 -9.14
CA GLN A 167 -11.27 8.46 -8.88
C GLN A 167 -10.14 7.43 -8.97
N VAL A 168 -9.24 7.55 -9.95
CA VAL A 168 -8.05 6.68 -10.06
C VAL A 168 -7.15 6.83 -8.83
N THR A 169 -6.95 8.05 -8.33
CA THR A 169 -6.18 8.29 -7.09
C THR A 169 -6.84 7.59 -5.90
N LYS A 170 -8.17 7.67 -5.76
CA LYS A 170 -8.92 6.93 -4.72
C LYS A 170 -8.73 5.42 -4.87
N LEU A 171 -8.83 4.87 -6.09
CA LEU A 171 -8.65 3.44 -6.36
C LEU A 171 -7.21 2.98 -6.04
N SER A 172 -6.19 3.78 -6.41
CA SER A 172 -4.79 3.49 -6.05
C SER A 172 -4.59 3.49 -4.52
N LEU A 173 -5.25 4.40 -3.81
CA LEU A 173 -5.22 4.43 -2.35
C LEU A 173 -5.89 3.18 -1.76
N ILE A 174 -7.08 2.79 -2.23
CA ILE A 174 -7.77 1.56 -1.79
C ILE A 174 -6.86 0.34 -2.01
N ARG A 175 -6.28 0.19 -3.21
CA ARG A 175 -5.36 -0.90 -3.54
C ARG A 175 -4.17 -0.95 -2.57
N LEU A 176 -3.57 0.20 -2.28
CA LEU A 176 -2.49 0.32 -1.31
C LEU A 176 -2.92 -0.12 0.09
N LEU A 177 -4.05 0.37 0.59
CA LEU A 177 -4.55 0.04 1.92
C LEU A 177 -4.84 -1.46 2.05
N LEU A 178 -5.47 -2.07 1.04
CA LEU A 178 -5.79 -3.50 1.01
C LEU A 178 -4.55 -4.40 0.93
N SER A 179 -3.43 -3.92 0.37
CA SER A 179 -2.18 -4.68 0.32
C SER A 179 -1.50 -4.85 1.68
N LYS A 180 -1.93 -4.09 2.69
CA LYS A 180 -1.45 -4.15 4.10
C LYS A 180 0.08 -4.24 4.18
N PRO A 181 0.83 -3.25 3.69
CA PRO A 181 2.29 -3.26 3.76
C PRO A 181 2.76 -3.13 5.21
N ASP A 182 4.02 -3.50 5.49
CA ASP A 182 4.60 -3.37 6.83
C ASP A 182 4.80 -1.90 7.22
N LEU A 183 5.07 -1.05 6.23
CA LEU A 183 5.14 0.41 6.36
C LEU A 183 4.28 1.06 5.29
N LEU A 184 3.27 1.80 5.72
CA LEU A 184 2.38 2.56 4.84
C LEU A 184 2.83 4.03 4.81
N LEU A 185 3.09 4.56 3.63
CA LEU A 185 3.47 5.95 3.42
C LEU A 185 2.34 6.70 2.73
N LEU A 186 1.82 7.73 3.38
CA LEU A 186 0.67 8.51 2.93
C LEU A 186 1.05 9.99 2.79
N ASP A 187 0.97 10.51 1.57
CA ASP A 187 1.29 11.90 1.24
C ASP A 187 0.02 12.65 0.89
N GLU A 188 -0.51 13.45 1.83
CA GLU A 188 -1.76 14.20 1.71
C GLU A 188 -2.93 13.32 1.19
N PRO A 189 -3.21 12.16 1.83
CA PRO A 189 -4.17 11.19 1.29
C PRO A 189 -5.61 11.69 1.28
N THR A 190 -5.91 12.73 2.06
CA THR A 190 -7.25 13.34 2.13
C THR A 190 -7.57 14.26 0.96
N ASN A 191 -6.57 14.65 0.16
CA ASN A 191 -6.80 15.42 -1.04
C ASN A 191 -7.70 14.62 -2.00
N HIS A 192 -8.76 15.23 -2.46
CA HIS A 192 -9.79 14.64 -3.35
C HIS A 192 -10.72 13.59 -2.69
N LEU A 193 -10.68 13.43 -1.36
CA LEU A 193 -11.66 12.62 -0.63
C LEU A 193 -12.87 13.47 -0.21
N ASP A 194 -14.04 12.89 -0.33
CA ASP A 194 -15.25 13.39 0.32
C ASP A 194 -15.26 13.02 1.82
N ILE A 195 -16.22 13.58 2.55
CA ILE A 195 -16.30 13.40 4.01
C ILE A 195 -16.40 11.91 4.38
N GLY A 196 -17.22 11.14 3.66
CA GLY A 196 -17.40 9.71 3.95
C GLY A 196 -16.11 8.91 3.76
N ALA A 197 -15.37 9.18 2.67
CA ALA A 197 -14.09 8.53 2.42
C ALA A 197 -13.01 8.94 3.44
N MET A 198 -13.04 10.19 3.92
CA MET A 198 -12.14 10.65 4.99
C MET A 198 -12.43 9.94 6.32
N GLU A 199 -13.69 9.83 6.71
CA GLU A 199 -14.11 9.12 7.93
C GLU A 199 -13.73 7.64 7.86
N TRP A 200 -13.93 7.00 6.72
CA TRP A 200 -13.53 5.62 6.51
C TRP A 200 -12.00 5.44 6.62
N LEU A 201 -11.22 6.34 5.99
CA LEU A 201 -9.75 6.30 6.07
C LEU A 201 -9.26 6.51 7.50
N GLU A 202 -9.85 7.43 8.26
CA GLU A 202 -9.52 7.67 9.66
C GLU A 202 -9.75 6.40 10.50
N GLU A 203 -10.91 5.75 10.34
CA GLU A 203 -11.23 4.51 11.07
C GLU A 203 -10.27 3.37 10.69
N TYR A 204 -9.96 3.23 9.39
CA TYR A 204 -8.99 2.26 8.90
C TYR A 204 -7.61 2.45 9.53
N LEU A 205 -7.09 3.70 9.53
CA LEU A 205 -5.77 4.02 10.08
C LEU A 205 -5.69 3.82 11.59
N ARG A 206 -6.77 4.07 12.32
CA ARG A 206 -6.84 3.76 13.76
C ARG A 206 -6.70 2.27 14.06
N GLY A 207 -7.23 1.42 13.20
CA GLY A 207 -7.15 -0.03 13.32
C GLY A 207 -5.94 -0.64 12.62
N TYR A 208 -5.06 0.16 12.01
CA TYR A 208 -3.95 -0.35 11.22
C TYR A 208 -2.90 -1.02 12.11
N GLY A 209 -2.63 -2.30 11.86
CA GLY A 209 -1.71 -3.11 12.67
C GLY A 209 -0.22 -2.97 12.31
N GLY A 210 0.10 -2.27 11.20
CA GLY A 210 1.46 -1.98 10.77
C GLY A 210 1.90 -0.57 11.18
N ALA A 211 3.10 -0.18 10.77
CA ALA A 211 3.55 1.20 10.91
C ALA A 211 3.05 2.06 9.75
N PHE A 212 2.82 3.36 10.00
CA PHE A 212 2.61 4.31 8.92
C PHE A 212 3.28 5.66 9.17
N VAL A 213 3.56 6.34 8.07
CA VAL A 213 3.98 7.74 8.06
C VAL A 213 2.96 8.54 7.23
N LEU A 214 2.34 9.51 7.87
CA LEU A 214 1.28 10.35 7.30
C LEU A 214 1.76 11.80 7.21
N VAL A 215 1.82 12.32 6.00
CA VAL A 215 1.93 13.76 5.75
C VAL A 215 0.52 14.30 5.55
N SER A 216 0.11 15.25 6.37
CA SER A 216 -1.17 15.95 6.21
C SER A 216 -1.10 17.37 6.77
N HIS A 217 -1.92 18.24 6.17
CA HIS A 217 -2.22 19.57 6.71
C HIS A 217 -3.42 19.54 7.68
N ASP A 218 -4.16 18.45 7.72
CA ASP A 218 -5.29 18.25 8.64
C ASP A 218 -4.78 17.80 10.01
N ARG A 219 -4.66 18.73 10.94
CA ARG A 219 -4.21 18.47 12.31
C ARG A 219 -5.18 17.57 13.07
N MET A 220 -6.49 17.67 12.79
CA MET A 220 -7.48 16.85 13.49
C MET A 220 -7.31 15.37 13.11
N LEU A 221 -7.04 15.08 11.83
CA LEU A 221 -6.72 13.73 11.39
C LEU A 221 -5.45 13.22 12.08
N LEU A 222 -4.37 14.01 12.05
CA LEU A 222 -3.10 13.62 12.67
C LEU A 222 -3.25 13.33 14.16
N ASP A 223 -3.94 14.19 14.92
CA ASP A 223 -4.17 14.02 16.36
C ASP A 223 -5.01 12.76 16.68
N ARG A 224 -5.84 12.30 15.75
CA ARG A 224 -6.70 11.14 15.94
C ARG A 224 -6.05 9.81 15.58
N VAL A 225 -5.11 9.80 14.61
CA VAL A 225 -4.55 8.55 14.07
C VAL A 225 -3.06 8.37 14.38
N CYS A 226 -2.31 9.44 14.68
CA CYS A 226 -0.88 9.37 14.95
C CYS A 226 -0.59 9.26 16.45
N ASN A 227 0.46 8.51 16.79
CA ASN A 227 0.96 8.39 18.16
C ASN A 227 2.34 9.06 18.36
N ARG A 228 2.89 9.61 17.29
CA ARG A 228 4.21 10.27 17.27
C ARG A 228 4.29 11.36 16.19
#